data_914e14d61e8db5fb15e617c5ec533dae
#
_entry.id   914e14d61e8db5fb15e617c5ec533dae
#
_cell.length_a   1.000
_cell.length_b   1.000
_cell.length_c   1.000
_cell.angle_alpha   90.00
_cell.angle_beta   90.00
_cell.angle_gamma   90.00
#
_symmetry.space_group_name_H-M   'P 1'
#
loop_
_entity.id
_entity.type
_entity.pdbx_description
1 polymer ?
#
loop_
_entity_poly.entity_id
_entity_poly.type
_entity_poly.pdbx_seq_one_letter_code
_entity_poly.pdbx_strand_id
1 'polypeptide(L)'
;PTVSSAGLNSSPMTNAGDVMNYGWEYDLKWRDNIGSDWRYEVGFNLTWMKNKVTKLGTGNEPIYGSYLSEGSIVDYVTKTAVGQPIGSFFGYVTDGIFNTAEEVRNSAQYQTGRADFEQTYKPGDFRWKDLNGDNQITAEDRTYLGSPLPDCVFGIPLSVGYKNFDLSLFFQGQTGNK
;
A
#
# COMPACT_ATOMS: atom_id res chain seq x y z
N PRO A 1 21.27 15.48 11.49
CA PRO A 1 21.81 16.59 12.28
C PRO A 1 22.74 17.40 11.39
N THR A 2 22.37 18.66 11.14
CA THR A 2 23.22 19.61 10.45
C THR A 2 24.38 19.96 11.34
N VAL A 3 25.60 19.87 10.81
CA VAL A 3 26.81 20.34 11.51
C VAL A 3 26.79 21.86 11.43
N SER A 4 26.47 22.50 12.54
CA SER A 4 26.35 23.97 12.61
C SER A 4 27.61 24.73 12.17
N SER A 5 28.75 24.05 12.10
CA SER A 5 30.04 24.60 11.60
C SER A 5 30.16 24.65 10.07
N ALA A 6 29.22 24.08 9.33
CA ALA A 6 29.30 24.04 7.85
C ALA A 6 28.69 25.25 7.15
N GLY A 7 28.08 26.21 7.88
CA GLY A 7 27.50 27.43 7.31
C GLY A 7 26.37 27.20 6.30
N LEU A 8 25.79 26.00 6.29
CA LEU A 8 24.72 25.60 5.36
C LEU A 8 23.35 25.91 5.94
N ASN A 9 22.52 26.65 5.21
CA ASN A 9 21.14 26.96 5.57
C ASN A 9 20.18 25.75 5.37
N SER A 10 20.68 24.67 4.78
CA SER A 10 19.90 23.43 4.53
C SER A 10 20.79 22.20 4.71
N SER A 11 20.19 21.09 5.12
CA SER A 11 20.89 19.80 5.17
C SER A 11 21.36 19.40 3.78
N PRO A 12 22.61 18.93 3.62
CA PRO A 12 23.09 18.42 2.35
C PRO A 12 22.24 17.23 1.90
N MET A 13 21.92 17.19 0.62
CA MET A 13 21.24 16.03 0.03
C MET A 13 22.22 14.86 -0.05
N THR A 14 21.79 13.71 0.44
CA THR A 14 22.53 12.45 0.36
C THR A 14 21.63 11.37 -0.24
N ASN A 15 22.22 10.38 -0.90
CA ASN A 15 21.47 9.21 -1.36
C ASN A 15 20.94 8.43 -0.18
N ALA A 16 19.62 8.37 -0.07
CA ALA A 16 18.92 7.71 1.04
C ALA A 16 18.83 6.19 0.87
N GLY A 17 19.01 5.67 -0.36
CA GLY A 17 18.94 4.24 -0.62
C GLY A 17 18.84 3.90 -2.10
N ASP A 18 18.84 2.59 -2.36
CA ASP A 18 18.69 2.01 -3.70
C ASP A 18 17.36 1.26 -3.80
N VAL A 19 16.65 1.49 -4.91
CA VAL A 19 15.37 0.86 -5.20
C VAL A 19 15.45 0.19 -6.55
N MET A 20 15.04 -1.07 -6.62
CA MET A 20 14.99 -1.85 -7.85
C MET A 20 13.55 -1.99 -8.32
N ASN A 21 13.32 -1.67 -9.60
CA ASN A 21 12.08 -1.93 -10.31
C ASN A 21 12.36 -2.93 -11.43
N TYR A 22 11.50 -3.94 -11.57
CA TYR A 22 11.56 -4.91 -12.64
C TYR A 22 10.18 -5.40 -13.00
N GLY A 23 10.00 -5.83 -14.26
CA GLY A 23 8.69 -6.22 -14.73
C GLY A 23 8.66 -6.68 -16.17
N TRP A 24 7.46 -6.92 -16.66
CA TRP A 24 7.14 -7.32 -18.03
C TRP A 24 6.04 -6.40 -18.57
N GLU A 25 6.18 -6.08 -19.85
CA GLU A 25 5.19 -5.32 -20.60
C GLU A 25 4.77 -6.10 -21.83
N TYR A 26 3.46 -6.18 -22.06
CA TYR A 26 2.87 -6.77 -23.26
C TYR A 26 1.97 -5.75 -23.93
N ASP A 27 2.09 -5.62 -25.24
CA ASP A 27 1.18 -4.84 -26.09
C ASP A 27 0.79 -5.72 -27.28
N LEU A 28 -0.50 -6.02 -27.37
CA LEU A 28 -1.08 -6.82 -28.46
C LEU A 28 -2.15 -5.99 -29.13
N LYS A 29 -2.13 -5.95 -30.47
CA LYS A 29 -3.14 -5.32 -31.29
C LYS A 29 -3.57 -6.22 -32.42
N TRP A 30 -4.88 -6.36 -32.57
CA TRP A 30 -5.49 -7.04 -33.68
C TRP A 30 -6.41 -6.06 -34.40
N ARG A 31 -6.24 -5.96 -35.72
CA ARG A 31 -7.04 -5.11 -36.59
C ARG A 31 -7.47 -5.92 -37.82
N ASP A 32 -8.77 -5.87 -38.13
CA ASP A 32 -9.29 -6.55 -39.30
C ASP A 32 -10.58 -5.85 -39.81
N ASN A 33 -11.04 -6.27 -40.99
CA ASN A 33 -12.26 -5.78 -41.65
C ASN A 33 -13.18 -6.96 -41.95
N ILE A 34 -14.49 -6.75 -41.78
CA ILE A 34 -15.52 -7.72 -42.16
C ILE A 34 -16.32 -7.10 -43.32
N GLY A 35 -16.08 -7.61 -44.54
CA GLY A 35 -16.63 -7.04 -45.73
C GLY A 35 -16.08 -5.63 -46.03
N SER A 36 -16.91 -4.80 -46.68
CA SER A 36 -16.54 -3.42 -47.01
C SER A 36 -16.94 -2.38 -45.96
N ASP A 37 -17.83 -2.73 -45.03
CA ASP A 37 -18.54 -1.80 -44.19
C ASP A 37 -18.08 -1.79 -42.74
N TRP A 38 -17.50 -2.91 -42.28
CA TRP A 38 -17.05 -3.07 -40.90
C TRP A 38 -15.53 -3.07 -40.79
N ARG A 39 -15.05 -2.31 -39.82
CA ARG A 39 -13.63 -2.33 -39.37
C ARG A 39 -13.61 -2.43 -37.89
N TYR A 40 -12.66 -3.22 -37.34
CA TYR A 40 -12.49 -3.32 -35.89
C TYR A 40 -11.03 -3.42 -35.51
N GLU A 41 -10.75 -2.91 -34.32
CA GLU A 41 -9.44 -3.02 -33.67
C GLU A 41 -9.66 -3.40 -32.22
N VAL A 42 -8.95 -4.42 -31.76
CA VAL A 42 -8.91 -4.88 -30.37
C VAL A 42 -7.47 -4.82 -29.94
N GLY A 43 -7.25 -4.14 -28.83
CA GLY A 43 -5.94 -4.11 -28.18
C GLY A 43 -5.99 -4.74 -26.79
N PHE A 44 -4.83 -5.14 -26.34
CA PHE A 44 -4.60 -5.57 -24.96
C PHE A 44 -3.19 -5.13 -24.56
N ASN A 45 -3.07 -4.33 -23.51
CA ASN A 45 -1.79 -4.02 -22.90
C ASN A 45 -1.80 -4.46 -21.44
N LEU A 46 -0.66 -4.95 -21.00
CA LEU A 46 -0.44 -5.45 -19.65
C LEU A 46 0.96 -5.05 -19.20
N THR A 47 1.05 -4.37 -18.08
CA THR A 47 2.30 -4.12 -17.38
C THR A 47 2.25 -4.83 -16.04
N TRP A 48 3.17 -5.76 -15.81
CA TRP A 48 3.41 -6.34 -14.51
C TRP A 48 4.74 -5.83 -13.97
N MET A 49 4.74 -5.30 -12.75
CA MET A 49 5.91 -4.69 -12.16
C MET A 49 6.07 -5.06 -10.68
N LYS A 50 7.32 -5.08 -10.23
CA LYS A 50 7.67 -5.20 -8.82
C LYS A 50 8.65 -4.11 -8.45
N ASN A 51 8.42 -3.53 -7.29
CA ASN A 51 9.28 -2.54 -6.65
C ASN A 51 9.88 -3.16 -5.38
N LYS A 52 11.19 -2.97 -5.18
CA LYS A 52 11.87 -3.48 -3.99
C LYS A 52 13.01 -2.56 -3.59
N VAL A 53 13.01 -2.14 -2.34
CA VAL A 53 14.14 -1.45 -1.72
C VAL A 53 15.27 -2.44 -1.48
N THR A 54 16.44 -2.18 -2.02
CA THR A 54 17.61 -3.07 -1.91
C THR A 54 18.60 -2.61 -0.86
N LYS A 55 18.63 -1.30 -0.59
CA LYS A 55 19.53 -0.71 0.39
C LYS A 55 18.96 0.59 0.94
N LEU A 56 19.23 0.92 2.19
CA LEU A 56 18.91 2.19 2.82
C LEU A 56 20.13 2.69 3.60
N GLY A 57 20.51 3.97 3.38
CA GLY A 57 21.58 4.63 4.09
C GLY A 57 22.81 3.77 4.41
N THR A 58 23.48 4.04 5.52
CA THR A 58 24.65 3.28 6.00
C THR A 58 24.30 2.08 6.86
N GLY A 59 23.13 2.08 7.54
CA GLY A 59 22.70 1.04 8.48
C GLY A 59 21.48 0.24 8.04
N ASN A 60 20.92 0.52 6.85
CA ASN A 60 19.65 -0.07 6.39
C ASN A 60 18.47 0.20 7.34
N GLU A 61 18.53 1.27 8.13
CA GLU A 61 17.44 1.67 9.02
C GLU A 61 16.21 2.06 8.21
N PRO A 62 15.02 1.60 8.62
CA PRO A 62 13.79 1.96 7.93
C PRO A 62 13.52 3.47 7.95
N ILE A 63 12.97 3.97 6.85
CA ILE A 63 12.51 5.35 6.74
C ILE A 63 11.00 5.36 6.94
N TYR A 64 10.54 6.06 7.98
CA TYR A 64 9.12 6.27 8.24
C TYR A 64 8.65 7.53 7.53
N GLY A 65 7.49 7.43 6.87
CA GLY A 65 6.86 8.53 6.15
C GLY A 65 5.38 8.65 6.50
N SER A 66 4.74 9.73 6.01
CA SER A 66 3.31 10.02 6.21
C SER A 66 2.89 9.91 7.69
N TYR A 67 3.30 10.92 8.44
CA TYR A 67 2.87 11.07 9.83
C TYR A 67 1.44 11.59 9.88
N LEU A 68 0.54 10.83 10.47
CA LEU A 68 -0.83 11.25 10.73
C LEU A 68 -0.94 11.75 12.16
N SER A 69 -1.58 12.90 12.32
CA SER A 69 -1.93 13.48 13.62
C SER A 69 -3.38 13.96 13.54
N GLU A 70 -4.29 12.99 13.53
CA GLU A 70 -5.74 13.28 13.55
C GLU A 70 -6.43 12.52 14.67
N GLY A 71 -7.08 13.26 15.55
CA GLY A 71 -7.79 12.71 16.70
C GLY A 71 -6.86 11.92 17.61
N SER A 72 -7.18 10.65 17.83
CA SER A 72 -6.38 9.74 18.66
C SER A 72 -5.25 9.03 17.89
N ILE A 73 -5.14 9.25 16.57
CA ILE A 73 -4.12 8.62 15.73
C ILE A 73 -2.94 9.56 15.58
N VAL A 74 -1.85 9.25 16.25
CA VAL A 74 -0.59 10.01 16.17
C VAL A 74 0.49 8.98 15.84
N ASP A 75 0.68 8.69 14.54
CA ASP A 75 1.66 7.69 14.15
C ASP A 75 2.06 7.74 12.66
N TYR A 76 3.13 7.03 12.32
CA TYR A 76 3.54 6.82 10.95
C TYR A 76 2.74 5.67 10.32
N VAL A 77 2.17 5.92 9.15
CA VAL A 77 1.33 4.94 8.42
C VAL A 77 2.04 4.29 7.24
N THR A 78 3.22 4.80 6.87
CA THR A 78 4.05 4.20 5.83
C THR A 78 5.47 3.97 6.33
N LYS A 79 6.10 2.92 5.79
CA LYS A 79 7.47 2.52 6.12
C LYS A 79 8.18 2.03 4.87
N THR A 80 9.35 2.60 4.62
CA THR A 80 10.26 2.12 3.59
C THR A 80 11.34 1.29 4.26
N ALA A 81 11.39 0.00 3.98
CA ALA A 81 12.34 -0.94 4.56
C ALA A 81 12.98 -1.81 3.48
N VAL A 82 14.21 -2.25 3.72
CA VAL A 82 14.91 -3.18 2.81
C VAL A 82 14.09 -4.46 2.65
N GLY A 83 13.95 -4.89 1.38
CA GLY A 83 13.18 -6.07 1.03
C GLY A 83 11.71 -5.82 0.72
N GLN A 84 11.15 -4.65 1.06
CA GLN A 84 9.77 -4.24 0.82
C GLN A 84 9.68 -3.20 -0.31
N PRO A 85 8.51 -2.98 -0.91
CA PRO A 85 8.26 -1.85 -1.77
C PRO A 85 8.44 -0.50 -1.04
N ILE A 86 8.85 0.52 -1.78
CA ILE A 86 8.98 1.87 -1.24
C ILE A 86 7.63 2.39 -0.75
N GLY A 87 7.59 3.09 0.39
CA GLY A 87 6.39 3.72 0.92
C GLY A 87 5.29 2.74 1.31
N SER A 88 5.65 1.51 1.66
CA SER A 88 4.69 0.46 2.03
C SER A 88 3.84 0.84 3.23
N PHE A 89 2.56 0.47 3.21
CA PHE A 89 1.68 0.65 4.35
C PHE A 89 2.14 -0.19 5.54
N PHE A 90 2.15 0.43 6.70
CA PHE A 90 2.66 -0.14 7.93
C PHE A 90 1.71 0.16 9.09
N GLY A 91 1.29 -0.88 9.81
CA GLY A 91 0.34 -0.73 10.90
C GLY A 91 -0.09 -2.06 11.48
N TYR A 92 -1.20 -2.04 12.22
CA TYR A 92 -1.77 -3.20 12.88
C TYR A 92 -2.66 -4.01 11.93
N VAL A 93 -2.67 -5.33 12.11
CA VAL A 93 -3.59 -6.24 11.43
C VAL A 93 -4.84 -6.40 12.28
N THR A 94 -6.03 -6.29 11.66
CA THR A 94 -7.29 -6.58 12.35
C THR A 94 -7.57 -8.07 12.35
N ASP A 95 -8.10 -8.58 13.46
CA ASP A 95 -8.62 -9.94 13.63
C ASP A 95 -10.15 -9.94 13.87
N GLY A 96 -10.84 -9.00 13.24
CA GLY A 96 -12.27 -8.79 13.35
C GLY A 96 -12.66 -7.64 14.27
N ILE A 97 -13.87 -7.73 14.83
CA ILE A 97 -14.42 -6.77 15.78
C ILE A 97 -14.79 -7.48 17.08
N PHE A 98 -14.80 -6.77 18.19
CA PHE A 98 -15.31 -7.30 19.45
C PHE A 98 -16.84 -7.36 19.42
N ASN A 99 -17.42 -8.52 19.73
CA ASN A 99 -18.85 -8.68 19.79
C ASN A 99 -19.38 -8.49 21.22
N THR A 100 -18.58 -8.83 22.22
CA THR A 100 -18.98 -8.80 23.63
C THR A 100 -17.94 -8.14 24.52
N ALA A 101 -18.35 -7.66 25.69
CA ALA A 101 -17.43 -7.14 26.70
C ALA A 101 -16.49 -8.23 27.25
N GLU A 102 -16.90 -9.50 27.21
CA GLU A 102 -16.08 -10.63 27.63
C GLU A 102 -14.92 -10.86 26.64
N GLU A 103 -15.16 -10.74 25.32
CA GLU A 103 -14.11 -10.79 24.32
C GLU A 103 -13.06 -9.69 24.54
N VAL A 104 -13.50 -8.46 24.89
CA VAL A 104 -12.58 -7.36 25.22
C VAL A 104 -11.71 -7.72 26.40
N ARG A 105 -12.30 -8.23 27.51
CA ARG A 105 -11.57 -8.59 28.74
C ARG A 105 -10.54 -9.69 28.52
N ASN A 106 -10.80 -10.58 27.58
CA ASN A 106 -9.92 -11.72 27.27
C ASN A 106 -8.93 -11.41 26.14
N SER A 107 -8.88 -10.16 25.64
CA SER A 107 -8.01 -9.77 24.55
C SER A 107 -6.71 -9.12 25.03
N ALA A 108 -5.70 -9.14 24.15
CA ALA A 108 -4.45 -8.39 24.33
C ALA A 108 -4.62 -6.87 24.41
N GLN A 109 -5.81 -6.34 24.05
CA GLN A 109 -6.13 -4.92 24.10
C GLN A 109 -6.75 -4.49 25.44
N TYR A 110 -7.04 -5.45 26.34
CA TYR A 110 -7.63 -5.14 27.62
C TYR A 110 -6.66 -4.37 28.52
N GLN A 111 -7.08 -3.23 29.01
CA GLN A 111 -6.26 -2.38 29.87
C GLN A 111 -6.42 -2.81 31.32
N THR A 112 -5.54 -3.68 31.77
CA THR A 112 -5.54 -4.19 33.15
C THR A 112 -5.42 -3.07 34.17
N GLY A 113 -6.26 -3.11 35.20
CA GLY A 113 -6.30 -2.10 36.26
C GLY A 113 -7.23 -0.92 36.00
N ARG A 114 -7.89 -0.87 34.82
CA ARG A 114 -8.97 0.08 34.56
C ARG A 114 -10.34 -0.53 34.79
N ALA A 115 -11.28 0.29 35.23
CA ALA A 115 -12.67 -0.13 35.31
C ALA A 115 -13.26 -0.29 33.88
N ASP A 116 -14.30 -1.12 33.73
CA ASP A 116 -14.91 -1.40 32.41
C ASP A 116 -15.34 -0.13 31.66
N PHE A 117 -15.81 0.89 32.36
CA PHE A 117 -16.23 2.17 31.76
C PHE A 117 -15.04 3.08 31.36
N GLU A 118 -13.85 2.80 31.90
CA GLU A 118 -12.61 3.52 31.55
C GLU A 118 -11.82 2.81 30.44
N GLN A 119 -12.23 1.62 30.03
CA GLN A 119 -11.60 0.90 28.94
C GLN A 119 -11.74 1.69 27.64
N THR A 120 -10.63 1.79 26.92
CA THR A 120 -10.60 2.43 25.60
C THR A 120 -11.35 1.61 24.56
N TYR A 121 -11.28 0.27 24.67
CA TYR A 121 -11.90 -0.66 23.71
C TYR A 121 -13.22 -1.21 24.26
N LYS A 122 -14.23 -1.31 23.35
CA LYS A 122 -15.60 -1.73 23.65
C LYS A 122 -16.11 -2.69 22.57
N PRO A 123 -17.22 -3.40 22.80
CA PRO A 123 -17.92 -4.11 21.75
C PRO A 123 -18.24 -3.19 20.56
N GLY A 124 -17.93 -3.65 19.33
CA GLY A 124 -18.03 -2.88 18.10
C GLY A 124 -16.69 -2.31 17.60
N ASP A 125 -15.67 -2.24 18.43
CA ASP A 125 -14.33 -1.77 18.05
C ASP A 125 -13.53 -2.87 17.36
N PHE A 126 -12.52 -2.46 16.59
CA PHE A 126 -11.58 -3.39 15.95
C PHE A 126 -10.76 -4.17 16.99
N ARG A 127 -10.65 -5.48 16.75
CA ARG A 127 -9.74 -6.35 17.46
C ARG A 127 -8.43 -6.42 16.68
N TRP A 128 -7.34 -5.98 17.29
CA TRP A 128 -6.01 -6.04 16.71
C TRP A 128 -5.37 -7.39 17.01
N LYS A 129 -4.59 -7.86 16.08
CA LYS A 129 -3.88 -9.13 16.21
C LYS A 129 -2.57 -8.90 16.96
N ASP A 130 -2.38 -9.62 18.06
CA ASP A 130 -1.11 -9.78 18.72
C ASP A 130 -0.21 -10.66 17.85
N LEU A 131 0.84 -10.08 17.27
CA LEU A 131 1.70 -10.75 16.31
C LEU A 131 2.92 -11.41 16.98
N ASN A 132 3.37 -10.88 18.11
CA ASN A 132 4.51 -11.41 18.84
C ASN A 132 4.10 -12.40 19.95
N GLY A 133 2.82 -12.43 20.33
CA GLY A 133 2.26 -13.36 21.31
C GLY A 133 2.54 -12.99 22.77
N ASP A 134 2.81 -11.70 23.04
CA ASP A 134 3.11 -11.22 24.39
C ASP A 134 1.87 -10.83 25.20
N ASN A 135 0.68 -10.98 24.59
CA ASN A 135 -0.63 -10.64 25.15
C ASN A 135 -0.80 -9.14 25.44
N GLN A 136 -0.12 -8.30 24.66
CA GLN A 136 -0.27 -6.85 24.66
C GLN A 136 -0.30 -6.36 23.21
N ILE A 137 -1.01 -5.26 22.92
CA ILE A 137 -0.95 -4.61 21.61
C ILE A 137 -0.03 -3.40 21.71
N THR A 138 1.13 -3.51 21.11
CA THR A 138 2.19 -2.51 21.15
C THR A 138 2.68 -2.16 19.74
N ALA A 139 3.65 -1.27 19.63
CA ALA A 139 4.27 -0.93 18.34
C ALA A 139 4.98 -2.14 17.68
N GLU A 140 5.28 -3.19 18.45
CA GLU A 140 5.92 -4.42 17.96
C GLU A 140 4.95 -5.31 17.16
N ASP A 141 3.61 -5.12 17.34
CA ASP A 141 2.57 -5.80 16.57
C ASP A 141 2.27 -5.15 15.22
N ARG A 142 3.00 -4.09 14.89
CA ARG A 142 2.85 -3.44 13.59
C ARG A 142 3.66 -4.17 12.54
N THR A 143 3.06 -4.33 11.37
CA THR A 143 3.66 -5.07 10.26
C THR A 143 3.39 -4.42 8.91
N TYR A 144 3.99 -4.96 7.87
CA TYR A 144 3.72 -4.62 6.48
C TYR A 144 2.28 -5.01 6.11
N LEU A 145 1.49 -4.05 5.66
CA LEU A 145 0.09 -4.24 5.29
C LEU A 145 -0.13 -4.33 3.78
N GLY A 146 0.81 -3.88 3.00
CA GLY A 146 0.73 -3.88 1.53
C GLY A 146 1.45 -2.70 0.91
N SER A 147 1.43 -2.64 -0.42
CA SER A 147 2.06 -1.60 -1.22
C SER A 147 1.01 -0.66 -1.80
N PRO A 148 1.26 0.66 -1.87
CA PRO A 148 0.45 1.58 -2.66
C PRO A 148 0.66 1.40 -4.17
N LEU A 149 1.77 0.75 -4.57
CA LEU A 149 2.11 0.52 -5.96
C LEU A 149 1.39 -0.74 -6.48
N PRO A 150 0.71 -0.67 -7.62
CA PRO A 150 0.09 -1.86 -8.21
C PRO A 150 1.15 -2.83 -8.72
N ASP A 151 0.86 -4.12 -8.61
CA ASP A 151 1.66 -5.18 -9.22
C ASP A 151 1.36 -5.37 -10.70
N CYS A 152 0.13 -5.04 -11.11
CA CYS A 152 -0.34 -5.23 -12.47
C CYS A 152 -1.27 -4.08 -12.87
N VAL A 153 -1.03 -3.56 -14.07
CA VAL A 153 -1.89 -2.57 -14.74
C VAL A 153 -2.22 -3.10 -16.12
N PHE A 154 -3.47 -3.03 -16.52
CA PHE A 154 -3.91 -3.49 -17.84
C PHE A 154 -4.89 -2.54 -18.49
N GLY A 155 -4.92 -2.58 -19.83
CA GLY A 155 -5.85 -1.81 -20.65
C GLY A 155 -6.35 -2.61 -21.84
N ILE A 156 -7.61 -2.39 -22.22
CA ILE A 156 -8.24 -3.04 -23.36
C ILE A 156 -8.88 -1.92 -24.22
N PRO A 157 -8.15 -1.36 -25.18
CA PRO A 157 -8.73 -0.50 -26.21
C PRO A 157 -9.52 -1.32 -27.22
N LEU A 158 -10.74 -0.89 -27.50
CA LEU A 158 -11.62 -1.45 -28.53
C LEU A 158 -12.07 -0.34 -29.45
N SER A 159 -12.04 -0.58 -30.76
CA SER A 159 -12.57 0.33 -31.75
C SER A 159 -13.36 -0.45 -32.80
N VAL A 160 -14.56 0.03 -33.10
CA VAL A 160 -15.43 -0.56 -34.13
C VAL A 160 -15.97 0.56 -35.02
N GLY A 161 -15.78 0.41 -36.30
CA GLY A 161 -16.35 1.28 -37.31
C GLY A 161 -17.36 0.54 -38.19
N TYR A 162 -18.49 1.14 -38.41
CA TYR A 162 -19.49 0.70 -39.39
C TYR A 162 -19.89 1.83 -40.30
N LYS A 163 -19.52 1.74 -41.57
CA LYS A 163 -19.73 2.82 -42.53
C LYS A 163 -19.17 4.15 -42.03
N ASN A 164 -20.06 5.09 -41.68
CA ASN A 164 -19.74 6.44 -41.22
C ASN A 164 -19.80 6.58 -39.69
N PHE A 165 -20.04 5.48 -38.97
CA PHE A 165 -20.08 5.48 -37.51
C PHE A 165 -18.83 4.82 -36.93
N ASP A 166 -18.26 5.46 -35.92
CA ASP A 166 -17.12 4.95 -35.16
C ASP A 166 -17.46 4.91 -33.66
N LEU A 167 -17.18 3.80 -33.02
CA LEU A 167 -17.30 3.62 -31.60
C LEU A 167 -15.91 3.20 -31.06
N SER A 168 -15.41 3.93 -30.05
CA SER A 168 -14.19 3.59 -29.34
C SER A 168 -14.50 3.44 -27.85
N LEU A 169 -14.02 2.34 -27.27
CA LEU A 169 -14.14 2.02 -25.86
C LEU A 169 -12.74 1.75 -25.31
N PHE A 170 -12.54 2.13 -24.06
CA PHE A 170 -11.30 1.83 -23.35
C PHE A 170 -11.60 1.35 -21.94
N PHE A 171 -11.13 0.14 -21.63
CA PHE A 171 -11.20 -0.43 -20.29
C PHE A 171 -9.81 -0.46 -19.70
N GLN A 172 -9.71 -0.08 -18.44
CA GLN A 172 -8.44 -0.17 -17.71
C GLN A 172 -8.67 -0.65 -16.29
N GLY A 173 -7.66 -1.29 -15.73
CA GLY A 173 -7.68 -1.74 -14.36
C GLY A 173 -6.29 -1.91 -13.79
N GLN A 174 -6.25 -2.03 -12.47
CA GLN A 174 -5.02 -2.32 -11.74
C GLN A 174 -5.31 -3.28 -10.58
N THR A 175 -4.29 -4.01 -10.17
CA THR A 175 -4.38 -4.95 -9.05
C THR A 175 -3.04 -5.09 -8.33
N GLY A 176 -3.07 -5.59 -7.10
CA GLY A 176 -1.88 -5.81 -6.28
C GLY A 176 -1.51 -4.65 -5.36
N ASN A 177 -2.14 -3.48 -5.50
CA ASN A 177 -2.04 -2.38 -4.54
C ASN A 177 -3.08 -2.53 -3.41
N LYS A 178 -2.83 -1.85 -2.31
CA LYS A 178 -3.75 -1.71 -1.17
C LYS A 178 -4.01 -0.25 -0.87
#